data_0ab9a43fe6c9027e9c6c48dcbe4cd41a
#
_entry.id   0ab9a43fe6c9027e9c6c48dcbe4cd41a
#
_cell.length_a   1.000
_cell.length_b   1.000
_cell.length_c   1.000
_cell.angle_alpha   90.00
_cell.angle_beta   90.00
_cell.angle_gamma   90.00
#
_symmetry.space_group_name_H-M   'P 1'
#
loop_
_entity.id
_entity.type
_entity.pdbx_description
1 polymer ?
#
loop_
_entity_poly.entity_id
_entity_poly.type
_entity_poly.pdbx_seq_one_letter_code
_entity_poly.pdbx_strand_id
1 'polypeptide(L)'
;MSQPTRSTDSTGFLEAVHATAHPLNGDPHDYDPLINLIGDTRIVLLGAASHGTHEFYRERVEITKRLIQEKSFAAVAVEADWPDAYRVNRYVRGMSDDPDAIEALGGFQRFPAWMWRNTDVVEFVNWLRAHNDQLQDGTPKIGFYGLDLYSLRASRQAVIKYLDKVDPRARDRLRAQYACFDDFGDNARGYGVLGGIGRPCRDAAVAGVVELQQSRATREARRKNPEAEEEYFTALQNARVVRNAEGVYSAMYRSQASAWNLREQHMAVTLDDLMAHLSRQGNRAKIAVWAHSSHLGDGRATEKREDHLVNVGQLVREQHGGETVLIAFTTNRGTVTAASDWDGPQEIKELRPAFSDSYEALFHDTQIARFMISYRGHEKVPEVLCKDRPERSIGAVYHSETPEAERAAHYFIARLAEQFDAVLYFDETRAIEPIEFTRGETTVEVPLTYPFEV
;
A
#
# COMPACT_ATOMS: atom_id res chain seq x y z
N MET A 1 0.56 36.09 -31.16
CA MET A 1 0.43 35.04 -30.14
C MET A 1 1.22 35.52 -28.96
N SER A 2 0.52 36.05 -27.96
CA SER A 2 1.16 36.54 -26.72
C SER A 2 1.49 35.34 -25.84
N GLN A 3 2.77 35.20 -25.41
CA GLN A 3 3.12 34.23 -24.39
C GLN A 3 2.37 34.58 -23.10
N PRO A 4 1.80 33.58 -22.40
CA PRO A 4 1.20 33.81 -21.10
C PRO A 4 2.30 34.32 -20.14
N THR A 5 2.05 35.44 -19.50
CA THR A 5 2.91 35.99 -18.44
C THR A 5 2.99 34.97 -17.31
N ARG A 6 4.17 34.35 -17.10
CA ARG A 6 4.45 33.52 -15.92
C ARG A 6 4.18 34.37 -14.68
N SER A 7 3.41 33.82 -13.72
CA SER A 7 3.17 34.51 -12.47
C SER A 7 4.48 34.61 -11.68
N THR A 8 4.63 35.67 -10.89
CA THR A 8 5.81 35.87 -10.01
C THR A 8 6.05 34.69 -9.06
N ASP A 9 5.00 33.96 -8.67
CA ASP A 9 5.04 32.73 -7.88
C ASP A 9 5.82 31.60 -8.57
N SER A 10 5.70 31.46 -9.90
CA SER A 10 6.41 30.41 -10.65
C SER A 10 7.92 30.65 -10.72
N THR A 11 8.38 31.90 -10.81
CA THR A 11 9.81 32.22 -10.91
C THR A 11 10.53 31.90 -9.59
N GLY A 12 9.97 32.33 -8.45
CA GLY A 12 10.56 32.02 -7.13
C GLY A 12 10.57 30.52 -6.80
N PHE A 13 9.56 29.76 -7.30
CA PHE A 13 9.56 28.31 -7.17
C PHE A 13 10.69 27.65 -7.95
N LEU A 14 10.87 28.02 -9.23
CA LEU A 14 11.92 27.45 -10.07
C LEU A 14 13.32 27.68 -9.47
N GLU A 15 13.57 28.89 -8.98
CA GLU A 15 14.83 29.20 -8.28
C GLU A 15 15.02 28.33 -7.02
N ALA A 16 13.96 28.17 -6.21
CA ALA A 16 14.02 27.37 -5.00
C ALA A 16 14.24 25.87 -5.30
N VAL A 17 13.56 25.32 -6.31
CA VAL A 17 13.77 23.92 -6.71
C VAL A 17 15.16 23.71 -7.27
N HIS A 18 15.64 24.59 -8.18
CA HIS A 18 17.01 24.49 -8.70
C HIS A 18 18.09 24.57 -7.60
N ALA A 19 17.81 25.26 -6.50
CA ALA A 19 18.73 25.37 -5.37
C ALA A 19 18.70 24.15 -4.43
N THR A 20 17.61 23.41 -4.38
CA THR A 20 17.36 22.34 -3.38
C THR A 20 17.10 20.97 -3.95
N ALA A 21 16.75 20.86 -5.23
CA ALA A 21 16.53 19.58 -5.89
C ALA A 21 17.83 18.78 -6.05
N HIS A 22 17.73 17.48 -5.78
CA HIS A 22 18.79 16.52 -6.02
C HIS A 22 18.44 15.74 -7.30
N PRO A 23 19.14 15.97 -8.43
CA PRO A 23 18.91 15.22 -9.67
C PRO A 23 19.16 13.73 -9.46
N LEU A 24 18.32 12.89 -10.05
CA LEU A 24 18.46 11.44 -10.02
C LEU A 24 19.04 10.98 -11.38
N ASN A 25 20.29 10.56 -11.38
CA ASN A 25 21.06 10.22 -12.58
C ASN A 25 21.24 8.71 -12.77
N GLY A 26 20.74 7.90 -11.81
CA GLY A 26 20.96 6.47 -11.75
C GLY A 26 22.25 6.08 -11.03
N ASP A 27 22.83 7.02 -10.25
CA ASP A 27 23.98 6.76 -9.40
C ASP A 27 23.51 6.09 -8.08
N PRO A 28 24.24 5.10 -7.55
CA PRO A 28 23.93 4.49 -6.25
C PRO A 28 23.80 5.48 -5.08
N HIS A 29 24.45 6.65 -5.20
CA HIS A 29 24.43 7.73 -4.19
C HIS A 29 23.29 8.74 -4.36
N ASP A 30 22.48 8.64 -5.41
CA ASP A 30 21.35 9.56 -5.66
C ASP A 30 20.41 9.67 -4.46
N TYR A 31 20.25 8.61 -3.69
CA TYR A 31 19.40 8.58 -2.50
C TYR A 31 20.08 8.92 -1.18
N ASP A 32 21.38 9.26 -1.16
CA ASP A 32 22.08 9.61 0.09
C ASP A 32 21.36 10.73 0.86
N PRO A 33 20.87 11.81 0.23
CA PRO A 33 20.11 12.82 0.93
C PRO A 33 18.82 12.29 1.55
N LEU A 34 18.12 11.37 0.86
CA LEU A 34 16.89 10.74 1.37
C LEU A 34 17.18 9.81 2.55
N ILE A 35 18.20 8.98 2.46
CA ILE A 35 18.63 8.08 3.53
C ILE A 35 19.08 8.89 4.78
N ASN A 36 19.71 10.05 4.57
CA ASN A 36 20.06 10.97 5.64
C ASN A 36 18.82 11.63 6.26
N LEU A 37 17.85 12.05 5.45
CA LEU A 37 16.57 12.61 5.91
C LEU A 37 15.80 11.59 6.78
N ILE A 38 15.76 10.34 6.34
CA ILE A 38 15.11 9.24 7.07
C ILE A 38 15.80 9.02 8.42
N GLY A 39 17.12 9.05 8.48
CA GLY A 39 17.89 8.93 9.72
C GLY A 39 17.51 7.65 10.50
N ASP A 40 17.07 7.83 11.75
CA ASP A 40 16.64 6.75 12.65
C ASP A 40 15.12 6.52 12.68
N THR A 41 14.40 7.12 11.76
CA THR A 41 12.94 6.95 11.60
C THR A 41 12.57 5.48 11.48
N ARG A 42 11.44 5.12 12.07
CA ARG A 42 10.99 3.72 12.14
C ARG A 42 9.99 3.34 11.06
N ILE A 43 9.24 4.29 10.53
CA ILE A 43 8.20 4.07 9.54
C ILE A 43 8.47 4.98 8.36
N VAL A 44 8.70 4.39 7.20
CA VAL A 44 8.90 5.12 5.94
C VAL A 44 7.76 4.73 5.00
N LEU A 45 6.93 5.71 4.65
CA LEU A 45 5.78 5.55 3.76
C LEU A 45 6.16 6.00 2.35
N LEU A 46 6.13 5.08 1.38
CA LEU A 46 6.52 5.31 -0.02
C LEU A 46 5.27 5.31 -0.90
N GLY A 47 4.66 6.49 -1.08
CA GLY A 47 3.38 6.71 -1.76
C GLY A 47 3.54 6.98 -3.26
N ALA A 48 3.00 6.14 -4.14
CA ALA A 48 3.03 6.33 -5.59
C ALA A 48 1.75 6.98 -6.09
N ALA A 49 1.87 7.94 -7.01
CA ALA A 49 0.74 8.58 -7.67
C ALA A 49 0.05 7.66 -8.71
N SER A 50 0.54 6.46 -8.93
CA SER A 50 -0.13 5.43 -9.74
C SER A 50 0.27 4.03 -9.33
N HIS A 51 -0.63 3.06 -9.56
CA HIS A 51 -0.35 1.65 -9.35
C HIS A 51 0.44 1.00 -10.51
N GLY A 52 0.48 1.62 -11.68
CA GLY A 52 0.99 0.99 -12.89
C GLY A 52 2.24 1.62 -13.51
N THR A 53 3.07 2.33 -12.74
CA THR A 53 4.26 3.05 -13.22
C THR A 53 5.54 2.34 -12.80
N HIS A 54 6.34 1.89 -13.78
CA HIS A 54 7.61 1.16 -13.57
C HIS A 54 8.59 1.92 -12.68
N GLU A 55 8.84 3.19 -12.96
CA GLU A 55 9.82 3.99 -12.20
C GLU A 55 9.47 4.04 -10.70
N PHE A 56 8.17 4.09 -10.36
CA PHE A 56 7.76 4.12 -8.96
C PHE A 56 8.06 2.81 -8.23
N TYR A 57 7.90 1.65 -8.89
CA TYR A 57 8.29 0.36 -8.30
C TYR A 57 9.79 0.24 -8.19
N ARG A 58 10.52 0.54 -9.27
CA ARG A 58 11.99 0.47 -9.28
C ARG A 58 12.60 1.30 -8.16
N GLU A 59 12.17 2.55 -8.02
CA GLU A 59 12.74 3.45 -7.02
C GLU A 59 12.35 3.05 -5.59
N ARG A 60 11.12 2.55 -5.38
CA ARG A 60 10.74 1.92 -4.10
C ARG A 60 11.65 0.74 -3.76
N VAL A 61 11.97 -0.09 -4.75
CA VAL A 61 12.88 -1.23 -4.59
C VAL A 61 14.25 -0.74 -4.16
N GLU A 62 14.86 0.22 -4.87
CA GLU A 62 16.21 0.70 -4.57
C GLU A 62 16.29 1.40 -3.19
N ILE A 63 15.33 2.26 -2.87
CA ILE A 63 15.25 2.89 -1.56
C ILE A 63 15.08 1.83 -0.47
N THR A 64 14.20 0.85 -0.66
CA THR A 64 13.95 -0.20 0.34
C THR A 64 15.15 -1.11 0.56
N LYS A 65 15.89 -1.47 -0.51
CA LYS A 65 17.16 -2.21 -0.39
C LYS A 65 18.13 -1.47 0.53
N ARG A 66 18.30 -0.15 0.34
CA ARG A 66 19.17 0.67 1.19
C ARG A 66 18.65 0.78 2.62
N LEU A 67 17.34 0.93 2.83
CA LEU A 67 16.73 0.93 4.17
C LEU A 67 17.00 -0.38 4.92
N ILE A 68 16.92 -1.51 4.26
CA ILE A 68 17.23 -2.82 4.82
C ILE A 68 18.73 -2.91 5.14
N GLN A 69 19.60 -2.61 4.20
CA GLN A 69 21.04 -2.81 4.33
C GLN A 69 21.71 -1.81 5.26
N GLU A 70 21.28 -0.54 5.26
CA GLU A 70 21.97 0.56 5.95
C GLU A 70 21.25 1.03 7.22
N LYS A 71 19.92 0.83 7.31
CA LYS A 71 19.10 1.34 8.42
C LYS A 71 18.41 0.25 9.24
N SER A 72 18.68 -1.04 8.93
CA SER A 72 18.14 -2.21 9.65
C SER A 72 16.60 -2.27 9.63
N PHE A 73 15.98 -1.97 8.50
CA PHE A 73 14.56 -2.18 8.32
C PHE A 73 14.25 -3.68 8.32
N ALA A 74 13.26 -4.09 9.10
CA ALA A 74 12.93 -5.49 9.39
C ALA A 74 11.86 -6.08 8.46
N ALA A 75 11.11 -5.21 7.77
CA ALA A 75 10.04 -5.65 6.87
C ALA A 75 9.68 -4.59 5.84
N VAL A 76 9.01 -5.07 4.79
CA VAL A 76 8.22 -4.27 3.86
C VAL A 76 6.75 -4.64 4.07
N ALA A 77 5.90 -3.63 4.26
CA ALA A 77 4.46 -3.79 4.33
C ALA A 77 3.83 -3.14 3.10
N VAL A 78 2.85 -3.80 2.48
CA VAL A 78 2.31 -3.38 1.19
C VAL A 78 0.79 -3.28 1.22
N GLU A 79 0.22 -2.42 0.36
CA GLU A 79 -1.22 -2.30 0.12
C GLU A 79 -1.73 -3.54 -0.62
N ALA A 80 -1.78 -4.64 0.10
CA ALA A 80 -2.21 -5.93 -0.41
C ALA A 80 -2.81 -6.75 0.72
N ASP A 81 -3.60 -7.76 0.34
CA ASP A 81 -4.21 -8.65 1.30
C ASP A 81 -3.20 -9.47 2.09
N TRP A 82 -3.50 -9.62 3.36
CA TRP A 82 -2.64 -10.35 4.29
C TRP A 82 -2.27 -11.77 3.84
N PRO A 83 -3.22 -12.65 3.42
CA PRO A 83 -2.88 -14.04 3.07
C PRO A 83 -1.92 -14.13 1.88
N ASP A 84 -2.15 -13.32 0.84
CA ASP A 84 -1.37 -13.36 -0.40
C ASP A 84 0.05 -12.83 -0.15
N ALA A 85 0.17 -11.71 0.54
CA ALA A 85 1.47 -11.18 0.96
C ALA A 85 2.19 -12.12 1.94
N TYR A 86 1.46 -12.83 2.81
CA TYR A 86 2.07 -13.79 3.72
C TYR A 86 2.63 -15.03 2.99
N ARG A 87 2.07 -15.43 1.84
CA ARG A 87 2.70 -16.45 0.97
C ARG A 87 4.08 -15.99 0.50
N VAL A 88 4.20 -14.74 0.04
CA VAL A 88 5.47 -14.12 -0.32
C VAL A 88 6.42 -14.03 0.89
N ASN A 89 5.89 -13.64 2.06
CA ASN A 89 6.68 -13.60 3.30
C ASN A 89 7.33 -14.94 3.62
N ARG A 90 6.59 -16.03 3.50
CA ARG A 90 7.13 -17.37 3.71
C ARG A 90 8.22 -17.71 2.69
N TYR A 91 8.02 -17.36 1.42
CA TYR A 91 9.01 -17.58 0.37
C TYR A 91 10.31 -16.82 0.65
N VAL A 92 10.24 -15.51 0.88
CA VAL A 92 11.45 -14.70 1.11
C VAL A 92 12.20 -15.11 2.37
N ARG A 93 11.52 -15.70 3.35
CA ARG A 93 12.13 -16.21 4.59
C ARG A 93 12.59 -17.67 4.51
N GLY A 94 12.42 -18.35 3.36
CA GLY A 94 12.81 -19.74 3.18
C GLY A 94 11.90 -20.74 3.89
N MET A 95 10.62 -20.42 4.05
CA MET A 95 9.61 -21.22 4.76
C MET A 95 8.50 -21.72 3.83
N SER A 96 8.69 -21.65 2.52
CA SER A 96 7.74 -22.05 1.48
C SER A 96 8.35 -23.08 0.55
N ASP A 97 7.50 -23.95 -0.02
CA ASP A 97 7.85 -24.89 -1.10
C ASP A 97 7.72 -24.24 -2.49
N ASP A 98 7.36 -22.94 -2.57
CA ASP A 98 7.30 -22.22 -3.84
C ASP A 98 8.69 -22.21 -4.49
N PRO A 99 8.81 -22.63 -5.78
CA PRO A 99 10.11 -22.80 -6.43
C PRO A 99 10.80 -21.47 -6.74
N ASP A 100 10.02 -20.42 -6.97
CA ASP A 100 10.51 -19.09 -7.35
C ASP A 100 9.56 -17.96 -6.91
N ALA A 101 9.95 -16.71 -7.19
CA ALA A 101 9.18 -15.52 -6.85
C ALA A 101 7.85 -15.42 -7.62
N ILE A 102 7.79 -15.91 -8.86
CA ILE A 102 6.58 -15.86 -9.69
C ILE A 102 5.49 -16.74 -9.05
N GLU A 103 5.84 -17.96 -8.63
CA GLU A 103 4.92 -18.83 -7.92
C GLU A 103 4.54 -18.28 -6.54
N ALA A 104 5.47 -17.68 -5.80
CA ALA A 104 5.18 -17.06 -4.51
C ALA A 104 4.19 -15.90 -4.65
N LEU A 105 4.25 -15.13 -5.75
CA LEU A 105 3.31 -14.06 -6.09
C LEU A 105 1.99 -14.58 -6.67
N GLY A 106 1.85 -15.88 -6.91
CA GLY A 106 0.66 -16.52 -7.50
C GLY A 106 -0.62 -16.39 -6.67
N GLY A 107 -0.55 -15.92 -5.42
CA GLY A 107 -1.71 -15.58 -4.60
C GLY A 107 -2.46 -14.32 -5.09
N PHE A 108 -1.76 -13.36 -5.66
CA PHE A 108 -2.34 -12.10 -6.14
C PHE A 108 -3.10 -12.30 -7.46
N GLN A 109 -4.32 -12.79 -7.38
CA GLN A 109 -5.16 -13.11 -8.54
C GLN A 109 -6.31 -12.13 -8.76
N ARG A 110 -6.64 -11.30 -7.75
CA ARG A 110 -7.73 -10.34 -7.84
C ARG A 110 -7.29 -9.08 -8.58
N PHE A 111 -8.24 -8.45 -9.26
CA PHE A 111 -8.01 -7.16 -9.91
C PHE A 111 -7.63 -6.08 -8.87
N PRO A 112 -6.58 -5.31 -9.12
CA PRO A 112 -5.64 -5.35 -10.24
C PRO A 112 -4.42 -6.26 -9.94
N ALA A 113 -4.47 -7.53 -10.38
CA ALA A 113 -3.43 -8.53 -10.11
C ALA A 113 -2.02 -8.04 -10.52
N TRP A 114 -1.91 -7.29 -11.61
CA TRP A 114 -0.67 -6.73 -12.12
C TRP A 114 0.02 -5.76 -11.15
N MET A 115 -0.68 -5.18 -10.19
CA MET A 115 -0.12 -4.30 -9.17
C MET A 115 1.01 -4.99 -8.37
N TRP A 116 0.87 -6.29 -8.11
CA TRP A 116 1.88 -7.09 -7.40
C TRP A 116 2.53 -8.16 -8.29
N ARG A 117 1.87 -8.58 -9.38
CA ARG A 117 2.38 -9.55 -10.35
C ARG A 117 3.03 -8.84 -11.53
N ASN A 118 4.18 -8.21 -11.31
CA ASN A 118 4.96 -7.51 -12.33
C ASN A 118 6.45 -7.77 -12.16
N THR A 119 7.23 -7.44 -13.18
CA THR A 119 8.66 -7.73 -13.24
C THR A 119 9.46 -7.03 -12.14
N ASP A 120 9.10 -5.80 -11.77
CA ASP A 120 9.79 -5.06 -10.71
C ASP A 120 9.62 -5.71 -9.33
N VAL A 121 8.40 -6.19 -9.02
CA VAL A 121 8.11 -6.89 -7.76
C VAL A 121 8.79 -8.27 -7.74
N VAL A 122 8.83 -8.99 -8.87
CA VAL A 122 9.58 -10.26 -8.98
C VAL A 122 11.06 -10.04 -8.69
N GLU A 123 11.67 -9.00 -9.26
CA GLU A 123 13.06 -8.65 -8.99
C GLU A 123 13.29 -8.38 -7.50
N PHE A 124 12.42 -7.59 -6.88
CA PHE A 124 12.53 -7.30 -5.47
C PHE A 124 12.37 -8.54 -4.58
N VAL A 125 11.40 -9.39 -4.85
CA VAL A 125 11.14 -10.63 -4.08
C VAL A 125 12.32 -11.61 -4.21
N ASN A 126 12.90 -11.72 -5.40
CA ASN A 126 14.12 -12.52 -5.61
C ASN A 126 15.33 -11.95 -4.84
N TRP A 127 15.51 -10.64 -4.90
CA TRP A 127 16.58 -9.98 -4.15
C TRP A 127 16.39 -10.18 -2.63
N LEU A 128 15.17 -10.00 -2.13
CA LEU A 128 14.86 -10.13 -0.71
C LEU A 128 15.09 -11.57 -0.22
N ARG A 129 14.74 -12.57 -1.03
CA ARG A 129 15.05 -13.99 -0.76
C ARG A 129 16.56 -14.21 -0.68
N ALA A 130 17.30 -13.77 -1.70
CA ALA A 130 18.75 -13.92 -1.72
C ALA A 130 19.45 -13.20 -0.56
N HIS A 131 18.97 -11.99 -0.19
CA HIS A 131 19.45 -11.26 0.97
C HIS A 131 19.22 -12.05 2.27
N ASN A 132 18.03 -12.58 2.47
CA ASN A 132 17.69 -13.37 3.66
C ASN A 132 18.48 -14.67 3.76
N ASP A 133 18.83 -15.30 2.63
CA ASP A 133 19.60 -16.53 2.61
C ASP A 133 21.10 -16.31 2.94
N GLN A 134 21.58 -15.06 2.84
CA GLN A 134 22.95 -14.67 3.22
C GLN A 134 23.07 -14.27 4.69
N LEU A 135 21.96 -14.09 5.40
CA LEU A 135 22.00 -13.73 6.83
C LEU A 135 22.53 -14.90 7.65
N GLN A 136 23.30 -14.56 8.70
CA GLN A 136 23.80 -15.56 9.65
C GLN A 136 22.65 -16.28 10.38
N ASP A 137 22.87 -17.55 10.71
CA ASP A 137 21.91 -18.34 11.50
C ASP A 137 21.50 -17.60 12.79
N GLY A 138 20.19 -17.57 13.03
CA GLY A 138 19.62 -16.87 14.18
C GLY A 138 19.36 -15.37 13.98
N THR A 139 19.81 -14.77 12.85
CA THR A 139 19.44 -13.41 12.50
C THR A 139 17.99 -13.38 12.01
N PRO A 140 17.14 -12.46 12.55
CA PRO A 140 15.79 -12.32 12.05
C PRO A 140 15.77 -11.97 10.56
N LYS A 141 15.05 -12.77 9.77
CA LYS A 141 14.90 -12.55 8.33
C LYS A 141 13.93 -11.42 8.06
N ILE A 142 14.20 -10.64 7.03
CA ILE A 142 13.37 -9.53 6.58
C ILE A 142 12.04 -10.08 6.04
N GLY A 143 10.92 -9.49 6.48
CA GLY A 143 9.58 -9.93 6.11
C GLY A 143 8.94 -9.12 4.99
N PHE A 144 7.88 -9.70 4.39
CA PHE A 144 6.99 -9.07 3.40
C PHE A 144 5.54 -9.30 3.82
N TYR A 145 4.79 -8.24 4.14
CA TYR A 145 3.47 -8.34 4.75
C TYR A 145 2.44 -7.48 4.03
N GLY A 146 1.18 -7.92 4.02
CA GLY A 146 0.05 -7.14 3.52
C GLY A 146 -0.62 -6.33 4.63
N LEU A 147 -1.21 -5.22 4.28
CA LEU A 147 -1.95 -4.36 5.21
C LEU A 147 -3.46 -4.39 4.97
N ASP A 148 -3.92 -4.83 3.80
CA ASP A 148 -5.30 -4.69 3.34
C ASP A 148 -6.22 -5.86 3.75
N LEU A 149 -7.51 -5.75 3.45
CA LEU A 149 -8.56 -6.56 4.09
C LEU A 149 -9.56 -7.22 3.14
N TYR A 150 -9.38 -7.19 1.83
CA TYR A 150 -10.40 -7.69 0.88
C TYR A 150 -10.49 -9.22 0.77
N SER A 151 -9.60 -9.98 1.41
CA SER A 151 -9.50 -11.45 1.37
C SER A 151 -10.39 -12.16 2.40
N LEU A 152 -11.65 -11.77 2.55
CA LEU A 152 -12.57 -12.34 3.54
C LEU A 152 -12.58 -13.88 3.52
N ARG A 153 -12.72 -14.50 2.33
CA ARG A 153 -12.77 -15.96 2.16
C ARG A 153 -11.43 -16.62 2.50
N ALA A 154 -10.36 -16.16 1.89
CA ALA A 154 -9.02 -16.72 2.11
C ALA A 154 -8.61 -16.60 3.59
N SER A 155 -8.92 -15.47 4.22
CA SER A 155 -8.65 -15.23 5.65
C SER A 155 -9.47 -16.14 6.55
N ARG A 156 -10.76 -16.38 6.28
CA ARG A 156 -11.58 -17.37 7.00
C ARG A 156 -10.95 -18.77 6.93
N GLN A 157 -10.56 -19.19 5.73
CA GLN A 157 -9.91 -20.48 5.51
C GLN A 157 -8.57 -20.60 6.26
N ALA A 158 -7.76 -19.54 6.28
CA ALA A 158 -6.50 -19.51 6.99
C ALA A 158 -6.67 -19.68 8.51
N VAL A 159 -7.66 -19.02 9.12
CA VAL A 159 -7.98 -19.19 10.54
C VAL A 159 -8.43 -20.62 10.85
N ILE A 160 -9.32 -21.18 10.04
CA ILE A 160 -9.81 -22.56 10.20
C ILE A 160 -8.64 -23.55 10.08
N LYS A 161 -7.75 -23.38 9.09
CA LYS A 161 -6.57 -24.22 8.89
C LYS A 161 -5.62 -24.17 10.09
N TYR A 162 -5.38 -22.99 10.67
CA TYR A 162 -4.56 -22.86 11.87
C TYR A 162 -5.19 -23.60 13.05
N LEU A 163 -6.48 -23.41 13.31
CA LEU A 163 -7.19 -24.09 14.41
C LEU A 163 -7.29 -25.60 14.21
N ASP A 164 -7.38 -26.08 12.96
CA ASP A 164 -7.33 -27.52 12.67
C ASP A 164 -6.05 -28.18 13.21
N LYS A 165 -4.93 -27.47 13.09
CA LYS A 165 -3.63 -27.92 13.60
C LYS A 165 -3.52 -27.83 15.14
N VAL A 166 -4.13 -26.80 15.75
CA VAL A 166 -3.82 -26.40 17.14
C VAL A 166 -4.95 -26.70 18.12
N ASP A 167 -6.21 -26.48 17.72
CA ASP A 167 -7.41 -26.69 18.55
C ASP A 167 -8.61 -27.11 17.69
N PRO A 168 -8.75 -28.41 17.35
CA PRO A 168 -9.87 -28.90 16.52
C PRO A 168 -11.25 -28.59 17.09
N ARG A 169 -11.40 -28.47 18.42
CA ARG A 169 -12.70 -28.11 19.03
C ARG A 169 -13.06 -26.64 18.76
N ALA A 170 -12.09 -25.74 18.86
CA ALA A 170 -12.27 -24.34 18.48
C ALA A 170 -12.57 -24.19 16.99
N ARG A 171 -11.88 -24.97 16.13
CA ARG A 171 -12.18 -25.05 14.70
C ARG A 171 -13.64 -25.38 14.43
N ASP A 172 -14.19 -26.43 15.07
CA ASP A 172 -15.56 -26.88 14.83
C ASP A 172 -16.59 -25.81 15.25
N ARG A 173 -16.36 -25.16 16.41
CA ARG A 173 -17.19 -24.03 16.83
C ARG A 173 -17.14 -22.88 15.83
N LEU A 174 -15.94 -22.51 15.39
CA LEU A 174 -15.75 -21.39 14.47
C LEU A 174 -16.35 -21.68 13.08
N ARG A 175 -16.23 -22.92 12.58
CA ARG A 175 -16.91 -23.35 11.33
C ARG A 175 -18.40 -23.14 11.40
N ALA A 176 -19.03 -23.56 12.51
CA ALA A 176 -20.47 -23.37 12.69
C ALA A 176 -20.87 -21.88 12.70
N GLN A 177 -20.05 -21.03 13.31
CA GLN A 177 -20.27 -19.58 13.32
C GLN A 177 -20.05 -18.95 11.95
N TYR A 178 -19.00 -19.36 11.22
CA TYR A 178 -18.68 -18.84 9.88
C TYR A 178 -19.65 -19.32 8.78
N ALA A 179 -20.53 -20.29 9.08
CA ALA A 179 -21.53 -20.78 8.11
C ALA A 179 -22.47 -19.67 7.60
N CYS A 180 -22.68 -18.60 8.38
CA CYS A 180 -23.47 -17.46 7.91
C CYS A 180 -22.88 -16.78 6.66
N PHE A 181 -21.57 -16.86 6.45
CA PHE A 181 -20.93 -16.30 5.25
C PHE A 181 -21.16 -17.18 4.01
N ASP A 182 -21.50 -18.46 4.18
CA ASP A 182 -21.67 -19.41 3.06
C ASP A 182 -22.98 -19.15 2.29
N ASP A 183 -23.97 -18.52 2.95
CA ASP A 183 -25.24 -18.11 2.33
C ASP A 183 -25.05 -17.04 1.23
N PHE A 184 -23.92 -16.33 1.26
CA PHE A 184 -23.58 -15.27 0.31
C PHE A 184 -22.66 -15.73 -0.81
N GLY A 185 -22.23 -17.00 -0.78
CA GLY A 185 -21.29 -17.59 -1.74
C GLY A 185 -19.97 -16.80 -1.78
N ASP A 186 -19.37 -16.77 -2.96
CA ASP A 186 -18.14 -16.03 -3.20
C ASP A 186 -18.39 -14.55 -3.58
N ASN A 187 -19.65 -14.11 -3.54
CA ASN A 187 -20.05 -12.78 -3.97
C ASN A 187 -20.11 -11.79 -2.81
N ALA A 188 -18.98 -11.14 -2.52
CA ALA A 188 -18.90 -10.09 -1.51
C ALA A 188 -19.78 -8.85 -1.85
N ARG A 189 -20.05 -8.59 -3.15
CA ARG A 189 -21.06 -7.60 -3.57
C ARG A 189 -22.46 -8.01 -3.10
N GLY A 190 -22.81 -9.29 -3.25
CA GLY A 190 -24.06 -9.84 -2.73
C GLY A 190 -24.15 -9.73 -1.21
N TYR A 191 -23.04 -9.93 -0.49
CA TYR A 191 -22.97 -9.73 0.96
C TYR A 191 -23.32 -8.28 1.35
N GLY A 192 -22.67 -7.29 0.72
CA GLY A 192 -22.91 -5.88 1.01
C GLY A 192 -24.37 -5.45 0.79
N VAL A 193 -24.99 -5.92 -0.30
CA VAL A 193 -26.41 -5.63 -0.61
C VAL A 193 -27.35 -6.30 0.40
N LEU A 194 -27.15 -7.57 0.70
CA LEU A 194 -28.02 -8.35 1.58
C LEU A 194 -27.72 -8.09 3.07
N GLY A 195 -26.47 -7.89 3.44
CA GLY A 195 -26.07 -7.50 4.80
C GLY A 195 -26.60 -6.12 5.21
N GLY A 196 -26.82 -5.22 4.23
CA GLY A 196 -27.51 -3.95 4.43
C GLY A 196 -29.00 -4.10 4.76
N ILE A 197 -29.62 -5.21 4.36
CA ILE A 197 -31.09 -5.40 4.42
C ILE A 197 -31.52 -6.40 5.51
N GLY A 198 -30.62 -7.28 6.02
CA GLY A 198 -31.15 -8.36 6.84
C GLY A 198 -30.34 -8.87 8.02
N ARG A 199 -29.29 -9.64 7.81
CA ARG A 199 -28.56 -10.28 8.92
C ARG A 199 -27.05 -10.19 8.67
N PRO A 200 -26.37 -9.17 9.24
CA PRO A 200 -24.91 -9.12 9.16
C PRO A 200 -24.28 -10.29 9.93
N CYS A 201 -23.23 -10.90 9.35
CA CYS A 201 -22.45 -11.92 10.04
C CYS A 201 -21.47 -11.31 11.08
N ARG A 202 -21.82 -10.17 11.65
CA ARG A 202 -20.96 -9.39 12.56
C ARG A 202 -20.45 -10.21 13.74
N ASP A 203 -21.34 -10.94 14.42
CA ASP A 203 -20.95 -11.75 15.58
C ASP A 203 -20.04 -12.91 15.15
N ALA A 204 -20.30 -13.52 14.00
CA ALA A 204 -19.46 -14.54 13.41
C ALA A 204 -18.07 -13.97 13.00
N ALA A 205 -18.04 -12.78 12.44
CA ALA A 205 -16.79 -12.11 12.06
C ALA A 205 -15.87 -11.88 13.27
N VAL A 206 -16.42 -11.52 14.42
CA VAL A 206 -15.66 -11.33 15.67
C VAL A 206 -15.23 -12.66 16.27
N ALA A 207 -15.96 -13.74 16.05
CA ALA A 207 -15.74 -15.03 16.69
C ALA A 207 -14.35 -15.61 16.48
N GLY A 208 -13.77 -15.43 15.28
CA GLY A 208 -12.39 -15.89 14.99
C GLY A 208 -11.34 -15.26 15.89
N VAL A 209 -11.46 -13.96 16.15
CA VAL A 209 -10.56 -13.25 17.08
C VAL A 209 -10.72 -13.78 18.51
N VAL A 210 -11.98 -13.96 18.95
CA VAL A 210 -12.30 -14.45 20.29
C VAL A 210 -11.78 -15.87 20.51
N GLU A 211 -12.04 -16.79 19.57
CA GLU A 211 -11.57 -18.17 19.66
C GLU A 211 -10.05 -18.26 19.76
N LEU A 212 -9.31 -17.51 18.90
CA LEU A 212 -7.84 -17.51 18.94
C LEU A 212 -7.29 -16.95 20.24
N GLN A 213 -7.88 -15.91 20.80
CA GLN A 213 -7.40 -15.28 22.03
C GLN A 213 -7.80 -16.06 23.31
N GLN A 214 -8.96 -16.70 23.33
CA GLN A 214 -9.46 -17.41 24.50
C GLN A 214 -9.01 -18.85 24.56
N SER A 215 -8.68 -19.50 23.44
CA SER A 215 -8.22 -20.90 23.45
C SER A 215 -6.94 -21.07 24.25
N ARG A 216 -6.96 -21.99 25.21
CA ARG A 216 -5.78 -22.39 25.96
C ARG A 216 -4.76 -23.06 25.05
N ALA A 217 -5.22 -23.91 24.15
CA ALA A 217 -4.36 -24.64 23.21
C ALA A 217 -3.59 -23.68 22.29
N THR A 218 -4.22 -22.61 21.78
CA THR A 218 -3.53 -21.59 20.98
C THR A 218 -2.49 -20.82 21.79
N ARG A 219 -2.79 -20.48 23.05
CA ARG A 219 -1.84 -19.81 23.96
C ARG A 219 -0.64 -20.68 24.30
N GLU A 220 -0.82 -21.98 24.44
CA GLU A 220 0.26 -22.93 24.70
C GLU A 220 1.08 -23.19 23.42
N ALA A 221 0.41 -23.31 22.26
CA ALA A 221 1.06 -23.55 20.98
C ALA A 221 2.03 -22.41 20.60
N ARG A 222 1.58 -21.15 20.67
CA ARG A 222 2.38 -19.98 20.27
C ARG A 222 3.68 -19.80 21.06
N ARG A 223 3.78 -20.38 22.26
CA ARG A 223 4.95 -20.28 23.14
C ARG A 223 6.03 -21.31 22.87
N LYS A 224 5.82 -22.23 21.94
CA LYS A 224 6.75 -23.32 21.68
C LYS A 224 8.06 -22.84 21.04
N ASN A 225 7.96 -21.98 20.04
CA ASN A 225 9.08 -21.42 19.31
C ASN A 225 8.65 -20.17 18.52
N PRO A 226 9.59 -19.42 17.93
CA PRO A 226 9.29 -18.23 17.15
C PRO A 226 8.37 -18.49 15.95
N GLU A 227 8.49 -19.64 15.27
CA GLU A 227 7.64 -20.00 14.13
C GLU A 227 6.18 -20.18 14.57
N ALA A 228 5.94 -20.80 15.72
CA ALA A 228 4.59 -20.97 16.26
C ALA A 228 3.96 -19.63 16.70
N GLU A 229 4.76 -18.68 17.18
CA GLU A 229 4.30 -17.31 17.45
C GLU A 229 3.96 -16.58 16.14
N GLU A 230 4.74 -16.74 15.09
CA GLU A 230 4.47 -16.18 13.74
C GLU A 230 3.19 -16.79 13.15
N GLU A 231 3.01 -18.10 13.22
CA GLU A 231 1.78 -18.77 12.77
C GLU A 231 0.54 -18.26 13.53
N TYR A 232 0.65 -18.09 14.85
CA TYR A 232 -0.42 -17.51 15.67
C TYR A 232 -0.72 -16.06 15.28
N PHE A 233 0.32 -15.24 15.15
CA PHE A 233 0.18 -13.84 14.74
C PHE A 233 -0.54 -13.74 13.39
N THR A 234 -0.13 -14.54 12.42
CA THR A 234 -0.76 -14.61 11.10
C THR A 234 -2.23 -15.07 11.18
N ALA A 235 -2.54 -16.08 11.98
CA ALA A 235 -3.93 -16.52 12.18
C ALA A 235 -4.77 -15.39 12.81
N LEU A 236 -4.21 -14.65 13.77
CA LEU A 236 -4.89 -13.52 14.41
C LEU A 236 -5.11 -12.36 13.42
N GLN A 237 -4.14 -12.04 12.57
CA GLN A 237 -4.33 -11.01 11.53
C GLN A 237 -5.42 -11.44 10.52
N ASN A 238 -5.43 -12.69 10.08
CA ASN A 238 -6.52 -13.21 9.24
C ASN A 238 -7.89 -13.09 9.92
N ALA A 239 -8.00 -13.38 11.23
CA ALA A 239 -9.25 -13.20 11.95
C ALA A 239 -9.69 -11.73 12.05
N ARG A 240 -8.71 -10.79 12.14
CA ARG A 240 -8.98 -9.34 12.10
C ARG A 240 -9.40 -8.89 10.71
N VAL A 241 -8.81 -9.44 9.65
CA VAL A 241 -9.26 -9.22 8.27
C VAL A 241 -10.73 -9.64 8.13
N VAL A 242 -11.12 -10.83 8.59
CA VAL A 242 -12.53 -11.28 8.55
C VAL A 242 -13.44 -10.29 9.26
N ARG A 243 -13.08 -9.84 10.47
CA ARG A 243 -13.87 -8.90 11.25
C ARG A 243 -14.02 -7.55 10.55
N ASN A 244 -12.94 -7.01 10.02
CA ASN A 244 -12.92 -5.66 9.48
C ASN A 244 -13.48 -5.63 8.04
N ALA A 245 -13.24 -6.67 7.24
CA ALA A 245 -13.86 -6.83 5.92
C ALA A 245 -15.40 -6.88 6.01
N GLU A 246 -15.95 -7.61 6.98
CA GLU A 246 -17.39 -7.59 7.22
C GLU A 246 -17.91 -6.17 7.44
N GLY A 247 -17.20 -5.39 8.31
CA GLY A 247 -17.54 -4.01 8.57
C GLY A 247 -17.50 -3.12 7.34
N VAL A 248 -16.43 -3.23 6.53
CA VAL A 248 -16.26 -2.48 5.28
C VAL A 248 -17.36 -2.84 4.28
N TYR A 249 -17.58 -4.12 4.01
CA TYR A 249 -18.64 -4.58 3.08
C TYR A 249 -20.04 -4.14 3.51
N SER A 250 -20.32 -4.20 4.81
CA SER A 250 -21.59 -3.70 5.37
C SER A 250 -21.74 -2.17 5.25
N ALA A 251 -20.62 -1.42 5.24
CA ALA A 251 -20.62 0.03 5.11
C ALA A 251 -20.69 0.52 3.66
N MET A 252 -20.10 -0.20 2.70
CA MET A 252 -19.95 0.22 1.29
C MET A 252 -21.25 0.74 0.66
N TYR A 253 -22.38 0.09 0.95
CA TYR A 253 -23.68 0.44 0.40
C TYR A 253 -24.45 1.49 1.21
N ARG A 254 -23.93 1.90 2.39
CA ARG A 254 -24.55 2.91 3.22
C ARG A 254 -23.79 4.24 3.18
N SER A 255 -22.47 4.17 3.18
CA SER A 255 -21.59 5.33 3.19
C SER A 255 -20.19 4.95 2.72
N GLN A 256 -19.80 5.43 1.54
CA GLN A 256 -18.45 5.23 1.02
C GLN A 256 -17.40 5.81 1.97
N ALA A 257 -17.66 6.99 2.56
CA ALA A 257 -16.77 7.60 3.54
C ALA A 257 -16.52 6.69 4.76
N SER A 258 -17.58 6.02 5.25
CA SER A 258 -17.43 5.08 6.36
C SER A 258 -16.63 3.84 5.96
N ALA A 259 -16.84 3.31 4.77
CA ALA A 259 -16.10 2.15 4.26
C ALA A 259 -14.62 2.49 4.05
N TRP A 260 -14.33 3.66 3.47
CA TRP A 260 -12.97 4.18 3.33
C TRP A 260 -12.28 4.27 4.69
N ASN A 261 -12.86 4.98 5.64
CA ASN A 261 -12.25 5.17 6.97
C ASN A 261 -12.01 3.86 7.71
N LEU A 262 -12.89 2.87 7.56
CA LEU A 262 -12.70 1.53 8.14
C LEU A 262 -11.51 0.78 7.51
N ARG A 263 -11.31 0.91 6.18
CA ARG A 263 -10.15 0.33 5.48
C ARG A 263 -8.85 0.99 5.93
N GLU A 264 -8.80 2.31 5.94
CA GLU A 264 -7.62 3.07 6.37
C GLU A 264 -7.22 2.76 7.81
N GLN A 265 -8.20 2.72 8.72
CA GLN A 265 -7.99 2.32 10.12
C GLN A 265 -7.48 0.88 10.24
N HIS A 266 -8.00 -0.04 9.41
CA HIS A 266 -7.51 -1.42 9.39
C HIS A 266 -6.03 -1.47 9.01
N MET A 267 -5.63 -0.81 7.93
CA MET A 267 -4.24 -0.79 7.46
C MET A 267 -3.30 -0.18 8.50
N ALA A 268 -3.68 0.95 9.12
CA ALA A 268 -2.88 1.58 10.16
C ALA A 268 -2.73 0.69 11.41
N VAL A 269 -3.81 0.08 11.89
CA VAL A 269 -3.77 -0.86 13.03
C VAL A 269 -2.96 -2.12 12.70
N THR A 270 -3.06 -2.63 11.47
CA THR A 270 -2.26 -3.78 11.02
C THR A 270 -0.77 -3.45 11.02
N LEU A 271 -0.40 -2.24 10.59
CA LEU A 271 0.99 -1.76 10.67
C LEU A 271 1.49 -1.70 12.12
N ASP A 272 0.68 -1.18 13.05
CA ASP A 272 1.04 -1.12 14.47
C ASP A 272 1.21 -2.50 15.10
N ASP A 273 0.30 -3.42 14.79
CA ASP A 273 0.41 -4.81 15.24
C ASP A 273 1.68 -5.47 14.71
N LEU A 274 2.03 -5.21 13.45
CA LEU A 274 3.24 -5.73 12.81
C LEU A 274 4.49 -5.13 13.47
N MET A 275 4.51 -3.81 13.72
CA MET A 275 5.58 -3.13 14.45
C MET A 275 5.78 -3.73 15.84
N ALA A 276 4.69 -3.98 16.56
CA ALA A 276 4.73 -4.60 17.88
C ALA A 276 5.21 -6.06 17.83
N HIS A 277 4.76 -6.83 16.84
CA HIS A 277 5.15 -8.23 16.65
C HIS A 277 6.65 -8.36 16.36
N LEU A 278 7.15 -7.63 15.37
CA LEU A 278 8.57 -7.68 15.00
C LEU A 278 9.50 -7.13 16.09
N SER A 279 9.04 -6.15 16.88
CA SER A 279 9.83 -5.60 17.99
C SER A 279 10.04 -6.60 19.14
N ARG A 280 9.23 -7.66 19.24
CA ARG A 280 9.43 -8.73 20.26
C ARG A 280 10.68 -9.55 20.02
N GLN A 281 11.27 -9.50 18.83
CA GLN A 281 12.49 -10.22 18.46
C GLN A 281 13.79 -9.51 18.91
N GLY A 282 13.69 -8.44 19.70
CA GLY A 282 14.82 -7.82 20.41
C GLY A 282 15.15 -6.37 20.05
N ASN A 283 14.86 -5.91 18.84
CA ASN A 283 15.10 -4.54 18.43
C ASN A 283 13.77 -3.82 18.13
N ARG A 284 13.75 -2.48 18.27
CA ARG A 284 12.61 -1.67 17.80
C ARG A 284 12.50 -1.83 16.28
N ALA A 285 11.44 -2.46 15.82
CA ALA A 285 11.23 -2.72 14.39
C ALA A 285 11.15 -1.43 13.58
N LYS A 286 11.69 -1.47 12.36
CA LYS A 286 11.57 -0.44 11.33
C LYS A 286 10.91 -1.06 10.10
N ILE A 287 9.93 -0.38 9.50
CA ILE A 287 9.12 -0.90 8.38
C ILE A 287 9.03 0.13 7.26
N ALA A 288 9.30 -0.30 6.03
CA ALA A 288 8.96 0.45 4.82
C ALA A 288 7.56 0.05 4.34
N VAL A 289 6.73 1.02 3.98
CA VAL A 289 5.35 0.80 3.52
C VAL A 289 5.21 1.24 2.08
N TRP A 290 4.67 0.36 1.22
CA TRP A 290 4.37 0.64 -0.18
C TRP A 290 2.86 0.65 -0.39
N ALA A 291 2.31 1.79 -0.73
CA ALA A 291 0.91 1.94 -1.11
C ALA A 291 0.73 3.11 -2.08
N HIS A 292 -0.49 3.35 -2.50
CA HIS A 292 -0.81 4.53 -3.28
C HIS A 292 -0.62 5.82 -2.45
N SER A 293 -0.29 6.94 -3.11
CA SER A 293 -0.10 8.25 -2.46
C SER A 293 -1.35 8.71 -1.71
N SER A 294 -2.54 8.38 -2.20
CA SER A 294 -3.81 8.70 -1.55
C SER A 294 -3.99 8.07 -0.16
N HIS A 295 -3.31 6.95 0.10
CA HIS A 295 -3.27 6.28 1.41
C HIS A 295 -2.13 6.81 2.29
N LEU A 296 -0.98 7.15 1.69
CA LEU A 296 0.26 7.39 2.44
C LEU A 296 0.62 8.85 2.66
N GLY A 297 0.02 9.79 1.93
CA GLY A 297 0.13 11.22 2.23
C GLY A 297 -0.68 11.59 3.48
N ASP A 298 -0.41 12.72 4.09
CA ASP A 298 -1.22 13.23 5.21
C ASP A 298 -2.56 13.79 4.69
N GLY A 299 -3.65 13.08 4.93
CA GLY A 299 -4.99 13.42 4.45
C GLY A 299 -5.48 14.79 4.90
N ARG A 300 -4.97 15.34 6.01
CA ARG A 300 -5.31 16.68 6.51
C ARG A 300 -4.84 17.81 5.59
N ALA A 301 -3.86 17.52 4.75
CA ALA A 301 -3.33 18.45 3.75
C ALA A 301 -4.08 18.38 2.41
N THR A 302 -5.17 17.63 2.31
CA THR A 302 -5.94 17.43 1.09
C THR A 302 -7.39 17.88 1.24
N GLU A 303 -8.14 18.01 0.14
CA GLU A 303 -9.57 18.29 0.15
C GLU A 303 -10.40 17.21 0.86
N LYS A 304 -9.88 15.97 0.94
CA LYS A 304 -10.53 14.83 1.63
C LYS A 304 -10.87 15.13 3.10
N ARG A 305 -10.17 16.11 3.72
CA ARG A 305 -10.48 16.58 5.09
C ARG A 305 -11.90 17.13 5.24
N GLU A 306 -12.45 17.74 4.18
CA GLU A 306 -13.77 18.35 4.20
C GLU A 306 -14.87 17.29 4.30
N ASP A 307 -14.62 16.10 3.76
CA ASP A 307 -15.51 14.94 3.84
C ASP A 307 -15.24 14.05 5.07
N HIS A 308 -14.40 14.49 5.99
CA HIS A 308 -13.97 13.73 7.17
C HIS A 308 -13.34 12.37 6.83
N LEU A 309 -12.69 12.27 5.67
CA LEU A 309 -11.93 11.09 5.27
C LEU A 309 -10.56 11.13 5.94
N VAL A 310 -10.20 9.99 6.55
CA VAL A 310 -8.84 9.76 7.08
C VAL A 310 -8.07 8.83 6.14
N ASN A 311 -6.75 8.82 6.24
CA ASN A 311 -5.92 7.84 5.55
C ASN A 311 -4.75 7.35 6.43
N VAL A 312 -4.05 6.33 5.96
CA VAL A 312 -2.94 5.70 6.71
C VAL A 312 -1.86 6.72 7.05
N GLY A 313 -1.47 7.59 6.10
CA GLY A 313 -0.42 8.59 6.33
C GLY A 313 -0.76 9.54 7.48
N GLN A 314 -2.00 10.04 7.52
CA GLN A 314 -2.49 10.85 8.63
C GLN A 314 -2.46 10.08 9.95
N LEU A 315 -3.06 8.88 10.00
CA LEU A 315 -3.18 8.08 11.21
C LEU A 315 -1.81 7.71 11.78
N VAL A 316 -0.88 7.30 10.91
CA VAL A 316 0.50 6.96 11.30
C VAL A 316 1.25 8.20 11.80
N ARG A 317 1.10 9.35 11.14
CA ARG A 317 1.73 10.60 11.57
C ARG A 317 1.18 11.10 12.89
N GLU A 318 -0.12 10.97 13.13
CA GLU A 318 -0.76 11.31 14.41
C GLU A 318 -0.27 10.42 15.56
N GLN A 319 -0.08 9.13 15.30
CA GLN A 319 0.29 8.16 16.32
C GLN A 319 1.79 8.11 16.61
N HIS A 320 2.63 8.21 15.56
CA HIS A 320 4.09 8.02 15.66
C HIS A 320 4.90 9.31 15.48
N GLY A 321 4.28 10.41 15.05
CA GLY A 321 4.90 11.73 14.98
C GLY A 321 6.24 11.74 14.26
N GLY A 322 7.29 12.15 14.95
CA GLY A 322 8.65 12.26 14.40
C GLY A 322 9.32 10.94 13.98
N GLU A 323 8.74 9.80 14.31
CA GLU A 323 9.24 8.46 13.91
C GLU A 323 8.78 8.05 12.50
N THR A 324 8.13 8.97 11.74
CA THR A 324 7.60 8.71 10.39
C THR A 324 8.25 9.63 9.35
N VAL A 325 8.41 9.12 8.13
CA VAL A 325 8.74 9.92 6.93
C VAL A 325 7.81 9.50 5.80
N LEU A 326 7.14 10.47 5.18
CA LEU A 326 6.20 10.30 4.08
C LEU A 326 6.83 10.81 2.78
N ILE A 327 6.91 9.95 1.77
CA ILE A 327 7.60 10.22 0.50
C ILE A 327 6.62 9.95 -0.64
N ALA A 328 6.45 10.93 -1.54
CA ALA A 328 5.64 10.77 -2.75
C ALA A 328 6.50 10.47 -3.98
N PHE A 329 5.89 9.77 -4.95
CA PHE A 329 6.40 9.60 -6.31
C PHE A 329 5.35 10.14 -7.28
N THR A 330 5.76 11.04 -8.17
CA THR A 330 4.83 11.62 -9.15
C THR A 330 5.48 11.81 -10.52
N THR A 331 4.65 12.00 -11.57
CA THR A 331 5.10 12.11 -12.97
C THR A 331 4.26 13.10 -13.77
N ASN A 332 4.90 13.75 -14.76
CA ASN A 332 4.22 14.63 -15.69
C ASN A 332 3.49 13.86 -16.82
N ARG A 333 4.18 12.90 -17.46
CA ARG A 333 3.67 12.18 -18.64
C ARG A 333 4.32 10.82 -18.80
N GLY A 334 3.94 10.08 -19.85
CA GLY A 334 4.53 8.81 -20.22
C GLY A 334 3.48 7.74 -20.45
N THR A 335 3.68 6.54 -19.94
CA THR A 335 2.70 5.46 -20.01
C THR A 335 2.46 4.82 -18.64
N VAL A 336 1.29 4.24 -18.47
CA VAL A 336 0.88 3.55 -17.24
C VAL A 336 0.15 2.26 -17.60
N THR A 337 0.35 1.20 -16.82
CA THR A 337 -0.52 0.03 -16.85
C THR A 337 -1.76 0.31 -16.00
N ALA A 338 -2.93 0.31 -16.64
CA ALA A 338 -4.23 0.51 -16.00
C ALA A 338 -5.34 -0.16 -16.81
N ALA A 339 -6.50 -0.35 -16.21
CA ALA A 339 -7.70 -0.78 -16.95
C ALA A 339 -8.50 0.41 -17.46
N SER A 340 -9.40 0.19 -18.43
CA SER A 340 -10.39 1.17 -18.87
C SER A 340 -11.61 1.19 -17.95
N ASP A 341 -11.96 0.03 -17.40
CA ASP A 341 -13.09 -0.17 -16.51
C ASP A 341 -12.67 -1.05 -15.33
N TRP A 342 -13.46 -1.00 -14.28
CA TRP A 342 -13.29 -1.85 -13.12
C TRP A 342 -13.44 -3.35 -13.46
N ASP A 343 -12.51 -4.19 -13.03
CA ASP A 343 -12.37 -5.59 -13.44
C ASP A 343 -12.02 -5.79 -14.93
N GLY A 344 -11.69 -4.72 -15.65
CA GLY A 344 -11.27 -4.78 -17.04
C GLY A 344 -9.85 -5.35 -17.21
N PRO A 345 -9.47 -5.72 -18.46
CA PRO A 345 -8.12 -6.13 -18.75
C PRO A 345 -7.14 -4.99 -18.55
N GLN A 346 -5.90 -5.34 -18.15
CA GLN A 346 -4.82 -4.36 -18.13
C GLN A 346 -4.43 -3.93 -19.55
N GLU A 347 -4.19 -2.64 -19.68
CA GLU A 347 -3.77 -1.98 -20.91
C GLU A 347 -2.57 -1.07 -20.62
N ILE A 348 -1.71 -0.87 -21.61
CA ILE A 348 -0.72 0.21 -21.56
C ILE A 348 -1.41 1.45 -22.07
N LYS A 349 -1.61 2.43 -21.18
CA LYS A 349 -2.27 3.70 -21.50
C LYS A 349 -1.28 4.84 -21.52
N GLU A 350 -1.47 5.75 -22.45
CA GLU A 350 -0.68 6.97 -22.57
C GLU A 350 -1.18 8.01 -21.56
N LEU A 351 -0.27 8.49 -20.71
CA LEU A 351 -0.54 9.59 -19.78
C LEU A 351 -0.42 10.92 -20.52
N ARG A 352 -1.49 11.71 -20.51
CA ARG A 352 -1.42 13.09 -20.98
C ARG A 352 -0.42 13.89 -20.15
N PRO A 353 0.23 14.92 -20.73
CA PRO A 353 0.95 15.91 -19.94
C PRO A 353 0.06 16.47 -18.84
N ALA A 354 0.61 16.65 -17.65
CA ALA A 354 -0.13 17.14 -16.51
C ALA A 354 -0.77 18.50 -16.76
N PHE A 355 -1.89 18.77 -16.09
CA PHE A 355 -2.58 20.07 -16.23
C PHE A 355 -1.69 21.21 -15.75
N SER A 356 -1.70 22.32 -16.48
CA SER A 356 -0.79 23.46 -16.27
C SER A 356 -0.87 24.10 -14.88
N ASP A 357 -1.92 23.83 -14.12
CA ASP A 357 -2.13 24.30 -12.76
C ASP A 357 -1.78 23.24 -11.69
N SER A 358 -1.32 22.04 -12.10
CA SER A 358 -0.94 20.96 -11.16
C SER A 358 0.49 21.09 -10.64
N TYR A 359 0.81 20.30 -9.62
CA TYR A 359 2.18 20.18 -9.11
C TYR A 359 3.14 19.57 -10.13
N GLU A 360 2.69 18.58 -10.88
CA GLU A 360 3.49 17.88 -11.90
C GLU A 360 3.91 18.82 -13.03
N ALA A 361 3.02 19.72 -13.46
CA ALA A 361 3.35 20.74 -14.45
C ALA A 361 4.36 21.77 -13.90
N LEU A 362 4.22 22.13 -12.63
CA LEU A 362 5.15 23.02 -11.95
C LEU A 362 6.55 22.40 -11.88
N PHE A 363 6.64 21.09 -11.58
CA PHE A 363 7.90 20.36 -11.60
C PHE A 363 8.47 20.22 -13.03
N HIS A 364 7.64 19.98 -14.03
CA HIS A 364 8.03 19.98 -15.45
C HIS A 364 8.71 21.27 -15.87
N ASP A 365 8.19 22.41 -15.41
CA ASP A 365 8.75 23.74 -15.73
C ASP A 365 10.19 23.94 -15.22
N THR A 366 10.67 23.12 -14.28
CA THR A 366 12.06 23.13 -13.82
C THR A 366 13.05 22.62 -14.87
N GLN A 367 12.58 21.90 -15.88
CA GLN A 367 13.39 21.24 -16.91
C GLN A 367 14.41 20.22 -16.36
N ILE A 368 14.22 19.73 -15.14
CA ILE A 368 15.01 18.64 -14.55
C ILE A 368 14.22 17.35 -14.76
N ALA A 369 14.76 16.43 -15.56
CA ALA A 369 14.05 15.24 -15.97
C ALA A 369 13.66 14.32 -14.81
N ARG A 370 14.50 14.18 -13.79
CA ARG A 370 14.27 13.39 -12.58
C ARG A 370 14.96 14.04 -11.41
N PHE A 371 14.27 14.21 -10.31
CA PHE A 371 14.87 14.77 -9.10
C PHE A 371 14.09 14.38 -7.84
N MET A 372 14.74 14.51 -6.72
CA MET A 372 14.14 14.49 -5.40
C MET A 372 14.19 15.88 -4.79
N ILE A 373 13.13 16.28 -4.12
CA ILE A 373 13.10 17.45 -3.25
C ILE A 373 12.56 17.04 -1.88
N SER A 374 13.22 17.51 -0.81
CA SER A 374 12.77 17.28 0.56
C SER A 374 12.36 18.61 1.22
N TYR A 375 11.38 18.55 2.09
CA TYR A 375 10.84 19.70 2.80
C TYR A 375 11.15 19.64 4.30
N ARG A 376 11.31 18.45 4.85
CA ARG A 376 11.55 18.23 6.28
C ARG A 376 12.93 18.76 6.66
N GLY A 377 12.97 19.60 7.71
CA GLY A 377 14.21 20.19 8.22
C GLY A 377 14.74 21.38 7.43
N HIS A 378 14.07 21.82 6.37
CA HIS A 378 14.40 23.04 5.67
C HIS A 378 13.72 24.26 6.29
N GLU A 379 14.48 25.33 6.57
CA GLU A 379 13.96 26.58 7.13
C GLU A 379 12.96 27.30 6.20
N LYS A 380 13.05 27.04 4.88
CA LYS A 380 12.19 27.65 3.87
C LYS A 380 11.69 26.59 2.90
N VAL A 381 10.45 26.17 3.08
CA VAL A 381 9.68 25.44 2.07
C VAL A 381 9.18 26.45 1.03
N PRO A 382 9.31 26.20 -0.29
CA PRO A 382 8.73 27.09 -1.30
C PRO A 382 7.22 27.28 -1.03
N GLU A 383 6.80 28.54 -0.88
CA GLU A 383 5.41 28.89 -0.52
C GLU A 383 4.36 28.25 -1.44
N VAL A 384 4.71 28.10 -2.74
CA VAL A 384 3.83 27.49 -3.74
C VAL A 384 3.52 26.01 -3.44
N LEU A 385 4.39 25.29 -2.73
CA LEU A 385 4.17 23.90 -2.34
C LEU A 385 3.28 23.75 -1.07
N CYS A 386 3.02 24.87 -0.39
CA CYS A 386 2.10 24.98 0.73
C CYS A 386 0.71 25.47 0.32
N LYS A 387 0.49 25.78 -0.98
CA LYS A 387 -0.79 26.25 -1.51
C LYS A 387 -1.62 25.08 -2.03
N ASP A 388 -2.93 25.21 -1.95
CA ASP A 388 -3.87 24.27 -2.55
C ASP A 388 -3.66 24.22 -4.09
N ARG A 389 -3.37 23.02 -4.61
CA ARG A 389 -3.09 22.80 -6.04
C ARG A 389 -3.48 21.37 -6.43
N PRO A 390 -3.91 21.13 -7.67
CA PRO A 390 -4.16 19.80 -8.16
C PRO A 390 -2.90 18.92 -8.10
N GLU A 391 -3.07 17.70 -7.62
CA GLU A 391 -2.08 16.63 -7.58
C GLU A 391 -2.62 15.42 -8.32
N ARG A 392 -1.81 14.77 -9.16
CA ARG A 392 -2.20 13.59 -9.94
C ARG A 392 -2.29 12.35 -9.06
N SER A 393 -3.36 11.55 -9.30
CA SER A 393 -3.64 10.32 -8.54
C SER A 393 -4.33 9.31 -9.47
N ILE A 394 -3.65 8.24 -9.87
CA ILE A 394 -4.16 7.24 -10.80
C ILE A 394 -4.20 5.88 -10.11
N GLY A 395 -5.40 5.37 -9.89
CA GLY A 395 -5.61 4.05 -9.31
C GLY A 395 -5.44 2.90 -10.30
N ALA A 396 -6.28 1.88 -10.16
CA ALA A 396 -6.31 0.72 -11.05
C ALA A 396 -6.97 1.00 -12.41
N VAL A 397 -7.83 2.02 -12.47
CA VAL A 397 -8.52 2.47 -13.68
C VAL A 397 -7.98 3.83 -14.09
N TYR A 398 -7.83 4.07 -15.39
CA TYR A 398 -7.44 5.37 -15.91
C TYR A 398 -8.41 5.86 -16.98
N HIS A 399 -9.17 6.89 -16.62
CA HIS A 399 -10.12 7.59 -17.48
C HIS A 399 -9.43 8.70 -18.26
N SER A 400 -9.14 8.45 -19.52
CA SER A 400 -8.42 9.38 -20.41
C SER A 400 -9.21 9.79 -21.65
N GLU A 401 -10.53 9.56 -21.65
CA GLU A 401 -11.40 9.83 -22.81
C GLU A 401 -11.41 11.32 -23.17
N THR A 402 -11.53 12.17 -22.15
CA THR A 402 -11.43 13.63 -22.31
C THR A 402 -10.54 14.23 -21.21
N PRO A 403 -9.97 15.45 -21.41
CA PRO A 403 -9.25 16.14 -20.36
C PRO A 403 -10.09 16.38 -19.09
N GLU A 404 -11.39 16.67 -19.27
CA GLU A 404 -12.31 16.93 -18.16
C GLU A 404 -12.57 15.65 -17.34
N ALA A 405 -12.73 14.49 -17.99
CA ALA A 405 -12.89 13.20 -17.35
C ALA A 405 -11.62 12.84 -16.55
N GLU A 406 -10.44 12.98 -17.18
CA GLU A 406 -9.16 12.75 -16.52
C GLU A 406 -9.02 13.64 -15.28
N ARG A 407 -9.31 14.94 -15.41
CA ARG A 407 -9.18 15.88 -14.29
C ARG A 407 -10.10 15.53 -13.13
N ALA A 408 -11.35 15.16 -13.43
CA ALA A 408 -12.33 14.81 -12.39
C ALA A 408 -12.01 13.51 -11.67
N ALA A 409 -11.43 12.52 -12.39
CA ALA A 409 -11.14 11.19 -11.82
C ALA A 409 -9.75 11.09 -11.21
N HIS A 410 -8.76 11.85 -11.73
CA HIS A 410 -7.34 11.59 -11.42
C HIS A 410 -6.57 12.80 -10.88
N TYR A 411 -7.28 13.83 -10.40
CA TYR A 411 -6.67 14.95 -9.69
C TYR A 411 -7.50 15.33 -8.48
N PHE A 412 -6.82 15.63 -7.40
CA PHE A 412 -7.42 16.15 -6.17
C PHE A 412 -6.61 17.35 -5.67
N ILE A 413 -7.21 18.17 -4.83
CA ILE A 413 -6.53 19.37 -4.30
C ILE A 413 -5.75 19.01 -3.04
N ALA A 414 -4.46 19.37 -3.02
CA ALA A 414 -3.57 19.12 -1.90
C ALA A 414 -2.58 20.28 -1.67
N ARG A 415 -2.02 20.33 -0.47
CA ARG A 415 -0.84 21.13 -0.11
C ARG A 415 0.35 20.16 0.07
N LEU A 416 1.11 20.00 -1.01
CA LEU A 416 2.09 18.93 -1.17
C LEU A 416 3.14 18.89 -0.04
N ALA A 417 3.65 20.06 0.40
CA ALA A 417 4.67 20.12 1.45
C ALA A 417 4.13 19.85 2.87
N GLU A 418 2.80 19.90 3.06
CA GLU A 418 2.15 19.48 4.31
C GLU A 418 1.79 18.00 4.25
N GLN A 419 1.56 17.47 3.04
CA GLN A 419 1.15 16.09 2.79
C GLN A 419 2.33 15.13 2.90
N PHE A 420 3.51 15.49 2.36
CA PHE A 420 4.70 14.66 2.32
C PHE A 420 5.95 15.39 2.87
N ASP A 421 6.94 14.62 3.30
CA ASP A 421 8.24 15.12 3.76
C ASP A 421 9.24 15.27 2.60
N ALA A 422 9.06 14.48 1.53
CA ALA A 422 9.85 14.54 0.29
C ALA A 422 9.04 14.06 -0.92
N VAL A 423 9.44 14.47 -2.10
CA VAL A 423 8.84 14.04 -3.37
C VAL A 423 9.96 13.63 -4.34
N LEU A 424 9.75 12.52 -5.03
CA LEU A 424 10.52 12.08 -6.19
C LEU A 424 9.68 12.33 -7.44
N TYR A 425 10.22 13.13 -8.34
CA TYR A 425 9.58 13.52 -9.58
C TYR A 425 10.30 12.91 -10.79
N PHE A 426 9.50 12.46 -11.75
CA PHE A 426 9.93 11.92 -13.05
C PHE A 426 9.17 12.64 -14.14
N ASP A 427 9.86 13.33 -15.07
CA ASP A 427 9.17 14.05 -16.16
C ASP A 427 8.44 13.08 -17.09
N GLU A 428 9.05 11.94 -17.37
CA GLU A 428 8.50 10.91 -18.22
C GLU A 428 8.70 9.53 -17.61
N THR A 429 7.62 8.75 -17.56
CA THR A 429 7.58 7.40 -16.99
C THR A 429 6.99 6.39 -17.96
N ARG A 430 7.20 5.12 -17.67
CA ARG A 430 6.66 4.00 -18.45
C ARG A 430 5.80 3.07 -17.60
N ALA A 431 4.90 2.38 -18.29
CA ALA A 431 4.06 1.35 -17.71
C ALA A 431 4.91 0.22 -17.10
N ILE A 432 4.44 -0.37 -16.00
CA ILE A 432 5.00 -1.63 -15.51
C ILE A 432 4.74 -2.76 -16.49
N GLU A 433 5.56 -3.81 -16.42
CA GLU A 433 5.39 -5.04 -17.19
C GLU A 433 4.74 -6.13 -16.34
N PRO A 434 3.44 -6.45 -16.54
CA PRO A 434 2.78 -7.57 -15.87
C PRO A 434 3.47 -8.89 -16.22
N ILE A 435 3.54 -9.85 -15.27
CA ILE A 435 4.08 -11.19 -15.53
C ILE A 435 3.22 -11.94 -16.56
N GLU A 436 1.91 -11.74 -16.48
CA GLU A 436 0.93 -12.35 -17.38
C GLU A 436 -0.06 -11.29 -17.84
N PHE A 437 -0.39 -11.30 -19.13
CA PHE A 437 -1.52 -10.54 -19.64
C PHE A 437 -2.79 -11.31 -19.29
N THR A 438 -3.43 -10.95 -18.18
CA THR A 438 -4.68 -11.54 -17.75
C THR A 438 -5.77 -11.21 -18.77
N ARG A 439 -6.29 -12.21 -19.48
CA ARG A 439 -7.61 -12.11 -20.12
C ARG A 439 -8.61 -12.10 -18.97
N GLY A 440 -9.42 -11.05 -18.87
CA GLY A 440 -10.32 -10.81 -17.75
C GLY A 440 -11.15 -12.05 -17.40
N GLU A 441 -10.69 -12.79 -16.41
CA GLU A 441 -11.49 -13.77 -15.71
C GLU A 441 -12.06 -13.07 -14.49
N THR A 442 -13.38 -12.97 -14.43
CA THR A 442 -14.10 -12.43 -13.29
C THR A 442 -13.73 -13.24 -12.05
N THR A 443 -12.94 -12.66 -11.16
CA THR A 443 -12.68 -13.23 -9.85
C THR A 443 -13.95 -13.13 -9.00
N VAL A 444 -14.20 -14.16 -8.21
CA VAL A 444 -15.39 -14.27 -7.35
C VAL A 444 -15.33 -13.32 -6.16
N GLU A 445 -14.12 -12.92 -5.74
CA GLU A 445 -13.90 -11.97 -4.64
C GLU A 445 -13.88 -10.52 -5.13
N VAL A 446 -14.16 -9.58 -4.22
CA VAL A 446 -14.10 -8.14 -4.52
C VAL A 446 -12.68 -7.74 -4.93
N PRO A 447 -12.52 -6.94 -5.99
CA PRO A 447 -11.23 -6.39 -6.39
C PRO A 447 -10.52 -5.63 -5.25
N LEU A 448 -9.19 -5.61 -5.26
CA LEU A 448 -8.35 -5.09 -4.17
C LEU A 448 -8.68 -3.63 -3.77
N THR A 449 -9.02 -2.79 -4.72
CA THR A 449 -9.26 -1.37 -4.45
C THR A 449 -10.73 -0.97 -4.57
N TYR A 450 -11.65 -1.94 -4.74
CA TYR A 450 -13.08 -1.67 -4.85
C TYR A 450 -13.65 -1.10 -3.53
N PRO A 451 -14.55 -0.11 -3.54
CA PRO A 451 -15.06 0.66 -4.68
C PRO A 451 -14.28 1.97 -4.93
N PHE A 452 -13.10 2.15 -4.37
CA PHE A 452 -12.45 3.45 -4.24
C PHE A 452 -11.56 3.83 -5.43
N GLU A 453 -11.32 2.89 -6.37
CA GLU A 453 -10.50 3.07 -7.59
C GLU A 453 -9.02 3.50 -7.35
N VAL A 454 -8.57 3.51 -6.09
CA VAL A 454 -7.22 3.88 -5.66
C VAL A 454 -6.60 2.78 -4.81
#